data_1715c2de1af10ca1041e26ac6a35394b
#
_entry.id   1715c2de1af10ca1041e26ac6a35394b
#
_cell.length_a   1.000
_cell.length_b   1.000
_cell.length_c   1.000
_cell.angle_alpha   90.00
_cell.angle_beta   90.00
_cell.angle_gamma   90.00
#
_symmetry.space_group_name_H-M   'P 1'
#
loop_
_entity.id
_entity.type
_entity.pdbx_description
1 polymer ?
#
loop_
_entity_poly.entity_id
_entity_poly.type
_entity_poly.pdbx_seq_one_letter_code
_entity_poly.pdbx_strand_id
1 'polypeptide(L)'
;AIARHAGLECYALSVEYGQRHHAELRAAERIARSLGAVEHRTMRIDLGGIGGSALTDPSIEVPEAPQIGIPVTYVPARNTVMLALALGWAEVLGAGEIHIGVNAVDYSGYPDCRPAFIEAFEKVANLATKAAVEGTMAFRIVAPLVDLTKAQIIRRGVELGVDYGLTVSCYQADDDGRACGRCDACRLRREGFAAAGVPDPTRYFR
;
A
#
# COMPACT_ATOMS: atom_id res chain seq x y z
N ALA A 1 8.62 -6.65 5.65
CA ALA A 1 10.07 -6.90 5.69
C ALA A 1 10.77 -5.97 6.70
N ILE A 2 10.67 -4.63 6.56
CA ILE A 2 11.36 -3.68 7.48
C ILE A 2 10.97 -3.93 8.93
N ALA A 3 9.68 -3.97 9.25
CA ALA A 3 9.20 -4.21 10.62
C ALA A 3 9.68 -5.56 11.18
N ARG A 4 9.63 -6.62 10.35
CA ARG A 4 10.17 -7.95 10.74
C ARG A 4 11.67 -7.91 11.01
N HIS A 5 12.42 -7.20 10.18
CA HIS A 5 13.86 -7.03 10.38
C HIS A 5 14.19 -6.27 11.67
N ALA A 6 13.30 -5.36 12.09
CA ALA A 6 13.38 -4.67 13.38
C ALA A 6 12.94 -5.56 14.58
N GLY A 7 12.61 -6.83 14.36
CA GLY A 7 12.20 -7.77 15.40
C GLY A 7 10.72 -7.67 15.82
N LEU A 8 9.89 -6.91 15.09
CA LEU A 8 8.48 -6.77 15.42
C LEU A 8 7.66 -7.98 14.94
N GLU A 9 6.68 -8.37 15.72
CA GLU A 9 5.58 -9.23 15.26
C GLU A 9 4.66 -8.43 14.34
N CYS A 10 4.38 -8.97 13.14
CA CYS A 10 3.62 -8.28 12.13
C CYS A 10 2.26 -8.92 11.90
N TYR A 11 1.23 -8.11 11.99
CA TYR A 11 -0.15 -8.43 11.60
C TYR A 11 -0.43 -7.66 10.31
N ALA A 12 -0.78 -8.37 9.24
CA ALA A 12 -0.95 -7.76 7.92
C ALA A 12 -2.44 -7.52 7.62
N LEU A 13 -2.78 -6.29 7.23
CA LEU A 13 -4.12 -5.91 6.80
C LEU A 13 -4.15 -5.67 5.30
N SER A 14 -5.07 -6.32 4.61
CA SER A 14 -5.48 -5.98 3.25
C SER A 14 -6.92 -5.47 3.25
N VAL A 15 -7.23 -4.58 2.33
CA VAL A 15 -8.58 -4.04 2.19
C VAL A 15 -9.07 -4.30 0.76
N GLU A 16 -10.20 -5.00 0.66
CA GLU A 16 -10.98 -5.12 -0.56
C GLU A 16 -11.95 -3.94 -0.61
N TYR A 17 -11.68 -2.96 -1.49
CA TYR A 17 -12.39 -1.68 -1.50
C TYR A 17 -13.16 -1.41 -2.81
N GLY A 18 -13.38 -2.43 -3.62
CA GLY A 18 -14.02 -2.31 -4.94
C GLY A 18 -13.03 -2.08 -6.08
N GLN A 19 -11.74 -2.42 -5.89
CA GLN A 19 -10.73 -2.35 -6.94
C GLN A 19 -11.03 -3.32 -8.09
N ARG A 20 -10.58 -2.96 -9.30
CA ARG A 20 -10.90 -3.65 -10.56
C ARG A 20 -10.53 -5.13 -10.63
N HIS A 21 -9.54 -5.57 -9.84
CA HIS A 21 -9.08 -6.96 -9.83
C HIS A 21 -8.57 -7.37 -8.44
N HIS A 22 -8.61 -8.68 -8.17
CA HIS A 22 -8.20 -9.24 -6.88
C HIS A 22 -6.74 -9.76 -6.87
N ALA A 23 -5.97 -9.54 -7.95
CA ALA A 23 -4.60 -10.01 -8.04
C ALA A 23 -3.71 -9.45 -6.91
N GLU A 24 -3.94 -8.19 -6.51
CA GLU A 24 -3.24 -7.54 -5.39
C GLU A 24 -3.52 -8.24 -4.05
N LEU A 25 -4.78 -8.62 -3.79
CA LEU A 25 -5.15 -9.29 -2.53
C LEU A 25 -4.52 -10.68 -2.43
N ARG A 26 -4.54 -11.45 -3.54
CA ARG A 26 -3.86 -12.75 -3.59
C ARG A 26 -2.34 -12.62 -3.46
N ALA A 27 -1.74 -11.57 -4.04
CA ALA A 27 -0.33 -11.27 -3.87
C ALA A 27 -0.01 -10.89 -2.42
N ALA A 28 -0.81 -10.04 -1.78
CA ALA A 28 -0.65 -9.62 -0.40
C ALA A 28 -0.69 -10.81 0.58
N GLU A 29 -1.60 -11.77 0.37
CA GLU A 29 -1.67 -12.99 1.18
C GLU A 29 -0.38 -13.82 1.06
N ARG A 30 0.10 -14.04 -0.18
CA ARG A 30 1.36 -14.79 -0.41
C ARG A 30 2.56 -14.09 0.24
N ILE A 31 2.65 -12.75 0.10
CA ILE A 31 3.72 -11.95 0.68
C ILE A 31 3.66 -11.97 2.20
N ALA A 32 2.48 -11.78 2.80
CA ALA A 32 2.31 -11.84 4.25
C ALA A 32 2.80 -13.18 4.81
N ARG A 33 2.42 -14.28 4.16
CA ARG A 33 2.86 -15.64 4.54
C ARG A 33 4.38 -15.81 4.37
N SER A 34 4.94 -15.40 3.22
CA SER A 34 6.38 -15.57 2.93
C SER A 34 7.27 -14.74 3.86
N LEU A 35 6.80 -13.58 4.31
CA LEU A 35 7.51 -12.71 5.25
C LEU A 35 7.20 -13.05 6.71
N GLY A 36 6.42 -14.09 6.99
CA GLY A 36 6.13 -14.57 8.35
C GLY A 36 5.28 -13.61 9.16
N ALA A 37 4.25 -13.01 8.57
CA ALA A 37 3.21 -12.32 9.33
C ALA A 37 2.50 -13.32 10.26
N VAL A 38 2.21 -12.90 11.49
CA VAL A 38 1.49 -13.72 12.50
C VAL A 38 0.07 -14.00 12.01
N GLU A 39 -0.58 -12.96 11.48
CA GLU A 39 -1.91 -13.05 10.87
C GLU A 39 -1.98 -12.16 9.64
N HIS A 40 -2.73 -12.59 8.63
CA HIS A 40 -3.15 -11.74 7.52
C HIS A 40 -4.68 -11.68 7.49
N ARG A 41 -5.22 -10.47 7.58
CA ARG A 41 -6.67 -10.23 7.55
C ARG A 41 -7.05 -9.40 6.33
N THR A 42 -8.13 -9.78 5.66
CA THR A 42 -8.75 -8.97 4.61
C THR A 42 -10.06 -8.40 5.13
N MET A 43 -10.20 -7.07 5.12
CA MET A 43 -11.45 -6.38 5.40
C MET A 43 -12.08 -5.90 4.09
N ARG A 44 -13.42 -5.88 4.05
CA ARG A 44 -14.19 -5.45 2.88
C ARG A 44 -14.93 -4.17 3.17
N ILE A 45 -14.80 -3.22 2.24
CA ILE A 45 -15.56 -1.97 2.21
C ILE A 45 -15.91 -1.67 0.74
N ASP A 46 -16.91 -0.86 0.51
CA ASP A 46 -17.26 -0.40 -0.85
C ASP A 46 -16.93 1.09 -1.01
N LEU A 47 -15.74 1.38 -1.58
CA LEU A 47 -15.40 2.73 -2.02
C LEU A 47 -15.82 2.98 -3.48
N GLY A 48 -16.19 1.93 -4.22
CA GLY A 48 -16.74 2.05 -5.57
C GLY A 48 -18.04 2.84 -5.59
N GLY A 49 -18.88 2.68 -4.56
CA GLY A 49 -20.10 3.44 -4.39
C GLY A 49 -19.90 4.95 -4.20
N ILE A 50 -18.68 5.39 -3.83
CA ILE A 50 -18.34 6.83 -3.75
C ILE A 50 -18.02 7.38 -5.15
N GLY A 51 -17.41 6.55 -6.01
CA GLY A 51 -17.02 6.93 -7.37
C GLY A 51 -15.74 7.80 -7.41
N GLY A 52 -15.50 8.42 -8.58
CA GLY A 52 -14.45 9.42 -8.76
C GLY A 52 -13.04 8.90 -8.98
N SER A 53 -12.86 7.58 -9.18
CA SER A 53 -11.53 7.01 -9.48
C SER A 53 -11.56 5.95 -10.57
N ALA A 54 -10.59 6.01 -11.47
CA ALA A 54 -10.37 4.97 -12.48
C ALA A 54 -10.05 3.60 -11.88
N LEU A 55 -9.71 3.49 -10.61
CA LEU A 55 -9.42 2.20 -9.95
C LEU A 55 -10.68 1.52 -9.39
N THR A 56 -11.78 2.25 -9.21
CA THR A 56 -13.03 1.72 -8.64
C THR A 56 -14.23 1.90 -9.57
N ASP A 57 -14.15 2.81 -10.56
CA ASP A 57 -15.19 3.07 -11.53
C ASP A 57 -14.76 2.58 -12.92
N PRO A 58 -15.39 1.52 -13.48
CA PRO A 58 -15.03 0.98 -14.78
C PRO A 58 -15.35 1.91 -15.96
N SER A 59 -16.18 2.94 -15.77
CA SER A 59 -16.47 3.94 -16.80
C SER A 59 -15.33 4.93 -17.02
N ILE A 60 -14.39 5.05 -16.08
CA ILE A 60 -13.22 5.92 -16.17
C ILE A 60 -12.03 5.08 -16.65
N GLU A 61 -11.43 5.44 -17.78
CA GLU A 61 -10.25 4.73 -18.30
C GLU A 61 -9.02 4.92 -17.41
N VAL A 62 -8.24 3.83 -17.26
CA VAL A 62 -6.93 3.90 -16.58
C VAL A 62 -5.92 4.48 -17.56
N PRO A 63 -5.27 5.63 -17.24
CA PRO A 63 -4.33 6.27 -18.14
C PRO A 63 -3.09 5.42 -18.41
N GLU A 64 -2.61 5.45 -19.64
CA GLU A 64 -1.32 4.87 -20.03
C GLU A 64 -0.17 5.92 -20.01
N ALA A 65 -0.51 7.20 -20.00
CA ALA A 65 0.44 8.31 -19.92
C ALA A 65 0.48 8.96 -18.54
N PRO A 66 1.62 9.56 -18.16
CA PRO A 66 1.73 10.35 -16.93
C PRO A 66 0.71 11.50 -16.90
N GLN A 67 0.11 11.73 -15.74
CA GLN A 67 -0.84 12.82 -15.53
C GLN A 67 -0.22 13.96 -14.72
N ILE A 68 -0.64 15.20 -14.99
CA ILE A 68 -0.25 16.39 -14.23
C ILE A 68 -1.27 16.58 -13.09
N GLY A 69 -0.78 16.82 -11.88
CA GLY A 69 -1.61 17.02 -10.68
C GLY A 69 -2.07 15.71 -10.04
N ILE A 70 -3.24 15.72 -9.41
CA ILE A 70 -3.81 14.52 -8.77
C ILE A 70 -4.38 13.62 -9.87
N PRO A 71 -3.84 12.39 -10.05
CA PRO A 71 -4.27 11.53 -11.15
C PRO A 71 -5.67 10.96 -10.93
N VAL A 72 -6.38 10.61 -12.01
CA VAL A 72 -7.71 9.97 -11.95
C VAL A 72 -7.69 8.58 -11.29
N THR A 73 -6.51 8.02 -11.04
CA THR A 73 -6.32 6.80 -10.24
C THR A 73 -6.32 7.05 -8.73
N TYR A 74 -6.40 8.30 -8.29
CA TYR A 74 -6.62 8.63 -6.89
C TYR A 74 -8.00 8.13 -6.45
N VAL A 75 -8.05 7.28 -5.46
CA VAL A 75 -9.32 6.86 -4.82
C VAL A 75 -9.55 7.81 -3.64
N PRO A 76 -10.65 8.59 -3.63
CA PRO A 76 -10.89 9.60 -2.59
C PRO A 76 -10.80 9.04 -1.18
N ALA A 77 -9.92 9.64 -0.36
CA ALA A 77 -9.69 9.31 1.05
C ALA A 77 -9.36 7.82 1.36
N ARG A 78 -8.87 7.06 0.36
CA ARG A 78 -8.60 5.61 0.53
C ARG A 78 -7.68 5.32 1.69
N ASN A 79 -6.55 6.01 1.80
CA ASN A 79 -5.59 5.77 2.88
C ASN A 79 -6.13 6.20 4.25
N THR A 80 -6.98 7.23 4.30
CA THR A 80 -7.69 7.62 5.53
C THR A 80 -8.56 6.46 6.04
N VAL A 81 -9.35 5.85 5.16
CA VAL A 81 -10.22 4.73 5.51
C VAL A 81 -9.38 3.49 5.89
N MET A 82 -8.34 3.17 5.12
CA MET A 82 -7.46 2.04 5.42
C MET A 82 -6.76 2.19 6.76
N LEU A 83 -6.27 3.38 7.08
CA LEU A 83 -5.63 3.66 8.37
C LEU A 83 -6.64 3.61 9.53
N ALA A 84 -7.89 4.04 9.32
CA ALA A 84 -8.94 3.93 10.33
C ALA A 84 -9.28 2.46 10.65
N LEU A 85 -9.36 1.60 9.63
CA LEU A 85 -9.56 0.16 9.84
C LEU A 85 -8.35 -0.48 10.54
N ALA A 86 -7.14 -0.10 10.13
CA ALA A 86 -5.92 -0.57 10.78
C ALA A 86 -5.83 -0.12 12.23
N LEU A 87 -6.23 1.10 12.55
CA LEU A 87 -6.24 1.65 13.91
C LEU A 87 -7.18 0.85 14.82
N GLY A 88 -8.42 0.60 14.38
CA GLY A 88 -9.35 -0.20 15.17
C GLY A 88 -8.84 -1.62 15.43
N TRP A 89 -8.21 -2.23 14.43
CA TRP A 89 -7.62 -3.57 14.61
C TRP A 89 -6.37 -3.54 15.48
N ALA A 90 -5.50 -2.53 15.32
CA ALA A 90 -4.32 -2.35 16.16
C ALA A 90 -4.68 -2.18 17.65
N GLU A 91 -5.74 -1.41 17.95
CA GLU A 91 -6.24 -1.27 19.33
C GLU A 91 -6.68 -2.61 19.93
N VAL A 92 -7.38 -3.44 19.15
CA VAL A 92 -7.81 -4.79 19.61
C VAL A 92 -6.62 -5.72 19.83
N LEU A 93 -5.58 -5.62 18.98
CA LEU A 93 -4.36 -6.43 19.09
C LEU A 93 -3.41 -5.96 20.19
N GLY A 94 -3.58 -4.76 20.71
CA GLY A 94 -2.57 -4.12 21.56
C GLY A 94 -1.30 -3.71 20.79
N ALA A 95 -1.41 -3.41 19.51
CA ALA A 95 -0.29 -3.04 18.65
C ALA A 95 -0.14 -1.51 18.57
N GLY A 96 0.98 -0.99 19.09
CA GLY A 96 1.24 0.45 19.13
C GLY A 96 1.77 1.07 17.83
N GLU A 97 2.11 0.27 16.83
CA GLU A 97 2.63 0.78 15.55
C GLU A 97 1.79 0.31 14.36
N ILE A 98 1.42 1.24 13.48
CA ILE A 98 0.76 0.97 12.21
C ILE A 98 1.70 1.39 11.09
N HIS A 99 2.13 0.43 10.28
CA HIS A 99 3.07 0.65 9.18
C HIS A 99 2.33 0.84 7.86
N ILE A 100 2.64 1.92 7.12
CA ILE A 100 2.09 2.21 5.81
C ILE A 100 3.20 2.38 4.77
N GLY A 101 2.99 1.86 3.56
CA GLY A 101 4.00 1.80 2.50
C GLY A 101 4.04 2.99 1.54
N VAL A 102 3.58 4.16 1.96
CA VAL A 102 3.66 5.40 1.16
C VAL A 102 5.11 5.79 0.92
N ASN A 103 5.41 6.36 -0.24
CA ASN A 103 6.76 6.71 -0.67
C ASN A 103 6.82 8.06 -1.43
N ALA A 104 8.02 8.50 -1.78
CA ALA A 104 8.26 9.81 -2.39
C ALA A 104 7.48 10.06 -3.70
N VAL A 105 7.20 9.02 -4.49
CA VAL A 105 6.38 9.16 -5.71
C VAL A 105 4.90 9.31 -5.36
N ASP A 106 4.42 8.55 -4.37
CA ASP A 106 3.01 8.56 -3.99
C ASP A 106 2.58 9.92 -3.42
N TYR A 107 3.37 10.53 -2.54
CA TYR A 107 2.98 11.81 -1.93
C TYR A 107 3.00 12.98 -2.91
N SER A 108 3.70 12.88 -4.02
CA SER A 108 3.65 13.90 -5.08
C SER A 108 2.30 13.94 -5.80
N GLY A 109 1.59 12.80 -5.88
CA GLY A 109 0.31 12.64 -6.57
C GLY A 109 -0.90 12.51 -5.64
N TYR A 110 -0.73 11.91 -4.46
CA TYR A 110 -1.87 11.58 -3.58
C TYR A 110 -1.84 12.36 -2.28
N PRO A 111 -2.88 13.17 -1.97
CA PRO A 111 -2.93 14.01 -0.75
C PRO A 111 -2.77 13.19 0.54
N ASP A 112 -3.36 12.01 0.58
CA ASP A 112 -3.38 11.08 1.72
C ASP A 112 -2.15 10.14 1.79
N CYS A 113 -1.07 10.54 1.10
CA CYS A 113 0.26 9.91 1.21
C CYS A 113 1.32 10.88 1.77
N ARG A 114 0.97 12.15 1.98
CA ARG A 114 1.91 13.19 2.38
C ARG A 114 2.34 13.05 3.84
N PRO A 115 3.59 13.43 4.20
CA PRO A 115 4.05 13.40 5.59
C PRO A 115 3.11 14.13 6.57
N ALA A 116 2.63 15.32 6.20
CA ALA A 116 1.69 16.08 7.02
C ALA A 116 0.37 15.34 7.28
N PHE A 117 -0.12 14.53 6.32
CA PHE A 117 -1.28 13.68 6.53
C PHE A 117 -0.98 12.56 7.54
N ILE A 118 0.18 11.90 7.43
CA ILE A 118 0.60 10.83 8.34
C ILE A 118 0.69 11.36 9.78
N GLU A 119 1.33 12.52 9.98
CA GLU A 119 1.44 13.19 11.27
C GLU A 119 0.07 13.58 11.85
N ALA A 120 -0.82 14.10 10.99
CA ALA A 120 -2.18 14.46 11.41
C ALA A 120 -3.00 13.22 11.80
N PHE A 121 -2.87 12.11 11.05
CA PHE A 121 -3.57 10.87 11.37
C PHE A 121 -3.05 10.24 12.67
N GLU A 122 -1.75 10.31 12.97
CA GLU A 122 -1.20 9.89 14.26
C GLU A 122 -1.83 10.66 15.43
N LYS A 123 -2.04 11.96 15.28
CA LYS A 123 -2.77 12.76 16.28
C LYS A 123 -4.22 12.29 16.43
N VAL A 124 -4.91 12.02 15.32
CA VAL A 124 -6.27 11.47 15.34
C VAL A 124 -6.29 10.12 16.09
N ALA A 125 -5.35 9.22 15.79
CA ALA A 125 -5.25 7.92 16.43
C ALA A 125 -5.16 8.02 17.97
N ASN A 126 -4.37 8.96 18.44
CA ASN A 126 -4.16 9.18 19.88
C ASN A 126 -5.25 10.01 20.57
N LEU A 127 -6.15 10.64 19.82
CA LEU A 127 -7.31 11.35 20.36
C LEU A 127 -8.60 10.53 20.31
N ALA A 128 -8.69 9.57 19.39
CA ALA A 128 -9.94 8.89 19.04
C ALA A 128 -10.05 7.45 19.57
N THR A 129 -9.00 6.90 20.19
CA THR A 129 -9.00 5.53 20.70
C THR A 129 -9.11 5.51 22.22
N LYS A 130 -9.79 4.47 22.76
CA LYS A 130 -9.93 4.27 24.19
C LYS A 130 -8.56 4.09 24.85
N ALA A 131 -7.71 3.24 24.27
CA ALA A 131 -6.41 2.92 24.84
C ALA A 131 -5.51 4.15 24.98
N ALA A 132 -5.53 5.06 23.99
CA ALA A 132 -4.74 6.29 24.07
C ALA A 132 -5.32 7.30 25.07
N VAL A 133 -6.64 7.47 25.10
CA VAL A 133 -7.32 8.40 26.05
C VAL A 133 -7.14 7.94 27.50
N GLU A 134 -7.17 6.65 27.75
CA GLU A 134 -6.92 6.05 29.07
C GLU A 134 -5.40 5.98 29.42
N GLY A 135 -4.51 6.36 28.49
CA GLY A 135 -3.07 6.35 28.70
C GLY A 135 -2.43 4.96 28.80
N THR A 136 -3.16 3.91 28.35
CA THR A 136 -2.66 2.54 28.38
C THR A 136 -1.81 2.19 27.16
N MET A 137 -1.94 2.95 26.05
CA MET A 137 -1.16 2.79 24.82
C MET A 137 -1.04 4.12 24.09
N ALA A 138 0.02 4.28 23.30
CA ALA A 138 0.15 5.32 22.29
C ALA A 138 0.33 4.70 20.92
N PHE A 139 -0.30 5.27 19.90
CA PHE A 139 -0.20 4.82 18.52
C PHE A 139 0.79 5.66 17.72
N ARG A 140 1.59 4.99 16.91
CA ARG A 140 2.50 5.60 15.94
C ARG A 140 2.14 5.16 14.53
N ILE A 141 2.10 6.11 13.60
CA ILE A 141 1.95 5.80 12.17
C ILE A 141 3.32 5.86 11.52
N VAL A 142 3.84 4.70 11.16
CA VAL A 142 5.21 4.53 10.66
C VAL A 142 5.19 4.40 9.14
N ALA A 143 5.79 5.37 8.45
CA ALA A 143 5.92 5.40 6.99
C ALA A 143 7.40 5.24 6.58
N PRO A 144 7.99 4.03 6.66
CA PRO A 144 9.42 3.82 6.54
C PRO A 144 9.98 4.03 5.13
N LEU A 145 9.11 4.23 4.14
CA LEU A 145 9.48 4.42 2.74
C LEU A 145 9.23 5.85 2.25
N VAL A 146 8.73 6.74 3.11
CA VAL A 146 8.20 8.05 2.71
C VAL A 146 9.19 8.92 1.93
N ASP A 147 10.47 8.87 2.27
CA ASP A 147 11.54 9.63 1.61
C ASP A 147 12.32 8.82 0.56
N LEU A 148 11.91 7.56 0.31
CA LEU A 148 12.63 6.68 -0.58
C LEU A 148 12.08 6.71 -2.01
N THR A 149 13.00 6.75 -2.97
CA THR A 149 12.70 6.49 -4.39
C THR A 149 12.36 5.01 -4.63
N LYS A 150 11.65 4.70 -5.72
CA LYS A 150 11.37 3.31 -6.11
C LYS A 150 12.63 2.45 -6.19
N ALA A 151 13.73 2.99 -6.71
CA ALA A 151 15.02 2.29 -6.77
C ALA A 151 15.58 1.93 -5.38
N GLN A 152 15.53 2.87 -4.43
CA GLN A 152 15.97 2.65 -3.06
C GLN A 152 15.11 1.61 -2.35
N ILE A 153 13.77 1.68 -2.55
CA ILE A 153 12.83 0.70 -2.02
C ILE A 153 13.15 -0.71 -2.53
N ILE A 154 13.41 -0.84 -3.85
CA ILE A 154 13.73 -2.13 -4.47
C ILE A 154 15.02 -2.70 -3.90
N ARG A 155 16.10 -1.89 -3.84
CA ARG A 155 17.37 -2.33 -3.23
C ARG A 155 17.18 -2.77 -1.79
N ARG A 156 16.47 -1.95 -1.00
CA ARG A 156 16.18 -2.28 0.40
C ARG A 156 15.36 -3.56 0.56
N GLY A 157 14.39 -3.78 -0.32
CA GLY A 157 13.62 -5.01 -0.32
C GLY A 157 14.48 -6.25 -0.65
N VAL A 158 15.38 -6.16 -1.64
CA VAL A 158 16.33 -7.23 -1.97
C VAL A 158 17.24 -7.55 -0.78
N GLU A 159 17.80 -6.54 -0.12
CA GLU A 159 18.61 -6.70 1.10
C GLU A 159 17.85 -7.42 2.22
N LEU A 160 16.55 -7.19 2.31
CA LEU A 160 15.66 -7.79 3.30
C LEU A 160 15.04 -9.12 2.84
N GLY A 161 15.47 -9.68 1.71
CA GLY A 161 14.99 -10.95 1.18
C GLY A 161 13.58 -10.94 0.62
N VAL A 162 13.07 -9.77 0.19
CA VAL A 162 11.75 -9.69 -0.45
C VAL A 162 11.79 -10.32 -1.84
N ASP A 163 10.95 -11.34 -2.06
CA ASP A 163 10.71 -11.89 -3.38
C ASP A 163 9.73 -11.01 -4.16
N TYR A 164 10.26 -10.17 -5.03
CA TYR A 164 9.46 -9.29 -5.89
C TYR A 164 8.66 -10.05 -6.96
N GLY A 165 8.94 -11.31 -7.23
CA GLY A 165 8.13 -12.18 -8.09
C GLY A 165 6.74 -12.46 -7.52
N LEU A 166 6.57 -12.32 -6.21
CA LEU A 166 5.26 -12.46 -5.54
C LEU A 166 4.42 -11.17 -5.62
N THR A 167 5.01 -10.03 -6.02
CA THR A 167 4.35 -8.73 -5.97
C THR A 167 3.62 -8.39 -7.27
N VAL A 168 2.46 -7.72 -7.16
CA VAL A 168 1.69 -7.19 -8.28
C VAL A 168 1.50 -5.70 -8.08
N SER A 169 1.84 -4.89 -9.10
CA SER A 169 1.69 -3.42 -9.07
C SER A 169 0.74 -2.91 -10.17
N CYS A 170 0.36 -3.74 -11.12
CA CYS A 170 -0.40 -3.36 -12.29
C CYS A 170 -1.84 -3.00 -11.92
N TYR A 171 -2.36 -1.85 -12.41
CA TYR A 171 -3.75 -1.44 -12.23
C TYR A 171 -4.75 -2.27 -13.05
N GLN A 172 -4.26 -3.03 -14.04
CA GLN A 172 -5.04 -3.85 -14.97
C GLN A 172 -4.46 -5.26 -15.06
N ALA A 173 -4.04 -5.83 -13.93
CA ALA A 173 -3.54 -7.20 -13.90
C ALA A 173 -4.65 -8.19 -14.28
N ASP A 174 -4.28 -9.27 -14.98
CA ASP A 174 -5.20 -10.36 -15.23
C ASP A 174 -5.40 -11.27 -14.01
N ASP A 175 -6.24 -12.27 -14.14
CA ASP A 175 -6.56 -13.20 -13.04
C ASP A 175 -5.35 -14.03 -12.58
N ASP A 176 -4.35 -14.23 -13.44
CA ASP A 176 -3.08 -14.89 -13.11
C ASP A 176 -2.06 -13.94 -12.48
N GLY A 177 -2.41 -12.65 -12.29
CA GLY A 177 -1.54 -11.61 -11.74
C GLY A 177 -0.45 -11.14 -12.73
N ARG A 178 -0.62 -11.41 -14.04
CA ARG A 178 0.28 -10.88 -15.07
C ARG A 178 -0.05 -9.40 -15.32
N ALA A 179 0.97 -8.61 -15.56
CA ALA A 179 0.85 -7.17 -15.72
C ALA A 179 0.58 -6.76 -17.18
N CYS A 180 -0.17 -5.66 -17.39
CA CYS A 180 -0.47 -5.14 -18.72
C CYS A 180 0.75 -4.50 -19.42
N GLY A 181 1.77 -4.11 -18.68
CA GLY A 181 2.98 -3.48 -19.20
C GLY A 181 2.82 -2.02 -19.66
N ARG A 182 1.61 -1.44 -19.63
CA ARG A 182 1.31 -0.13 -20.23
C ARG A 182 0.90 0.94 -19.24
N CYS A 183 0.16 0.60 -18.18
CA CYS A 183 -0.32 1.57 -17.19
C CYS A 183 0.86 2.21 -16.42
N ASP A 184 0.57 3.34 -15.77
CA ASP A 184 1.57 4.12 -15.03
C ASP A 184 2.30 3.30 -13.96
N ALA A 185 1.57 2.45 -13.22
CA ALA A 185 2.19 1.56 -12.23
C ALA A 185 3.21 0.58 -12.83
N CYS A 186 2.94 0.05 -14.05
CA CYS A 186 3.89 -0.80 -14.78
C CYS A 186 5.12 -0.03 -15.24
N ARG A 187 4.93 1.21 -15.71
CA ARG A 187 6.02 2.10 -16.11
C ARG A 187 6.94 2.41 -14.92
N LEU A 188 6.35 2.92 -13.83
CA LEU A 188 7.08 3.26 -12.60
C LEU A 188 7.82 2.06 -12.00
N ARG A 189 7.22 0.86 -12.08
CA ARG A 189 7.88 -0.37 -11.64
C ARG A 189 9.12 -0.66 -12.48
N ARG A 190 9.01 -0.70 -13.80
CA ARG A 190 10.16 -0.97 -14.69
C ARG A 190 11.28 0.04 -14.51
N GLU A 191 10.94 1.33 -14.46
CA GLU A 191 11.90 2.41 -14.21
C GLU A 191 12.61 2.23 -12.87
N GLY A 192 11.85 1.88 -11.83
CA GLY A 192 12.39 1.61 -10.48
C GLY A 192 13.38 0.45 -10.47
N PHE A 193 13.05 -0.69 -11.10
CA PHE A 193 13.95 -1.84 -11.21
C PHE A 193 15.20 -1.53 -12.03
N ALA A 194 15.05 -0.85 -13.19
CA ALA A 194 16.18 -0.42 -14.01
C ALA A 194 17.12 0.52 -13.24
N ALA A 195 16.58 1.52 -12.54
CA ALA A 195 17.36 2.45 -11.71
C ALA A 195 17.98 1.78 -10.47
N ALA A 196 17.39 0.70 -9.99
CA ALA A 196 17.97 -0.11 -8.91
C ALA A 196 19.13 -1.00 -9.38
N GLY A 197 19.25 -1.29 -10.68
CA GLY A 197 20.16 -2.28 -11.22
C GLY A 197 19.75 -3.72 -10.88
N VAL A 198 18.45 -3.96 -10.64
CA VAL A 198 17.87 -5.26 -10.27
C VAL A 198 16.98 -5.76 -11.41
N PRO A 199 17.05 -7.02 -11.84
CA PRO A 199 16.12 -7.56 -12.83
C PRO A 199 14.67 -7.52 -12.31
N ASP A 200 13.73 -7.02 -13.13
CA ASP A 200 12.30 -7.03 -12.80
C ASP A 200 11.69 -8.41 -13.07
N PRO A 201 11.21 -9.13 -12.04
CA PRO A 201 10.64 -10.46 -12.20
C PRO A 201 9.18 -10.44 -12.68
N THR A 202 8.64 -9.28 -13.07
CA THR A 202 7.24 -9.14 -13.46
C THR A 202 6.90 -9.95 -14.71
N ARG A 203 5.84 -10.73 -14.62
CA ARG A 203 5.25 -11.43 -15.78
C ARG A 203 4.25 -10.51 -16.46
N TYR A 204 4.39 -10.34 -17.76
CA TYR A 204 3.48 -9.54 -18.57
C TYR A 204 2.58 -10.44 -19.43
N PHE A 205 1.30 -10.04 -19.62
CA PHE A 205 0.48 -10.59 -20.68
C PHE A 205 0.65 -9.76 -21.97
N ARG A 206 0.53 -10.41 -23.11
CA ARG A 206 0.61 -9.77 -24.43
C ARG A 206 -0.79 -9.33 -24.88
#